data_ab6b8bb0cde0efc3ca28782042be9d58
#
_entry.id   ab6b8bb0cde0efc3ca28782042be9d58
#
_cell.length_a   1.000
_cell.length_b   1.000
_cell.length_c   1.000
_cell.angle_alpha   90.00
_cell.angle_beta   90.00
_cell.angle_gamma   90.00
#
_symmetry.space_group_name_H-M   'P 1'
#
loop_
_entity.id
_entity.type
_entity.pdbx_description
1 polymer ?
#
loop_
_entity_poly.entity_id
_entity_poly.type
_entity_poly.pdbx_seq_one_letter_code
_entity_poly.pdbx_strand_id
1 'polypeptide(L)'
;MKYFSKKVKNEYGVFDSQSEYSRFLFLKYLECNGEIKDLKQQVEFEIIPKLMKTVPVTLKTKVKYVERVEERAAHYTCDFTYIEKGGKLIIEEVKSKGTMLARDYPLRKKLIKQLIHKHNEDMGFEDWEFREYIPATKRTSRKNGKKEGNKKGKVS
;
A
#
# COMPACT_ATOMS: atom_id res chain seq x y z
N MET A 1 -17.56 2.47 -10.56
CA MET A 1 -17.02 1.21 -11.08
C MET A 1 -16.10 0.59 -10.03
N LYS A 2 -16.40 -0.61 -9.58
CA LYS A 2 -15.46 -1.38 -8.75
C LYS A 2 -14.39 -1.96 -9.69
N TYR A 3 -13.17 -1.45 -9.60
CA TYR A 3 -12.02 -2.08 -10.23
C TYR A 3 -11.71 -3.38 -9.50
N PHE A 4 -12.13 -4.50 -10.08
CA PHE A 4 -11.72 -5.83 -9.61
C PHE A 4 -10.33 -6.12 -10.19
N SER A 5 -9.31 -5.80 -9.40
CA SER A 5 -7.97 -6.29 -9.67
C SER A 5 -7.97 -7.82 -9.53
N LYS A 6 -7.45 -8.54 -10.52
CA LYS A 6 -7.32 -10.00 -10.42
C LYS A 6 -6.18 -10.34 -9.47
N LYS A 7 -6.50 -11.08 -8.41
CA LYS A 7 -5.48 -11.62 -7.51
C LYS A 7 -4.58 -12.60 -8.24
N VAL A 8 -3.29 -12.52 -7.97
CA VAL A 8 -2.27 -13.45 -8.49
C VAL A 8 -1.86 -14.37 -7.35
N LYS A 9 -2.04 -15.67 -7.55
CA LYS A 9 -1.62 -16.70 -6.58
C LYS A 9 -0.52 -17.55 -7.20
N ASN A 10 0.61 -17.66 -6.51
CA ASN A 10 1.74 -18.48 -6.93
C ASN A 10 2.56 -18.97 -5.74
N GLU A 11 3.73 -19.55 -5.97
CA GLU A 11 4.65 -20.07 -4.94
C GLU A 11 5.14 -19.02 -3.94
N TYR A 12 5.14 -17.73 -4.32
CA TYR A 12 5.54 -16.62 -3.44
C TYR A 12 4.40 -16.05 -2.61
N GLY A 13 3.17 -16.53 -2.79
CA GLY A 13 2.00 -16.11 -2.04
C GLY A 13 0.86 -15.56 -2.91
N VAL A 14 0.04 -14.71 -2.29
CA VAL A 14 -1.11 -14.09 -2.94
C VAL A 14 -0.87 -12.59 -3.06
N PHE A 15 -0.97 -12.06 -4.27
CA PHE A 15 -0.85 -10.63 -4.58
C PHE A 15 -2.21 -10.09 -5.00
N ASP A 16 -2.55 -8.90 -4.54
CA ASP A 16 -3.83 -8.27 -4.85
C ASP A 16 -3.93 -7.75 -6.28
N SER A 17 -2.80 -7.60 -6.96
CA SER A 17 -2.75 -7.19 -8.36
C SER A 17 -1.53 -7.74 -9.11
N GLN A 18 -1.61 -7.76 -10.45
CA GLN A 18 -0.48 -8.08 -11.31
C GLN A 18 0.67 -7.06 -11.18
N SER A 19 0.34 -5.80 -10.93
CA SER A 19 1.33 -4.74 -10.71
C SER A 19 2.14 -4.97 -9.44
N GLU A 20 1.48 -5.39 -8.36
CA GLU A 20 2.12 -5.75 -7.10
C GLU A 20 3.05 -6.96 -7.27
N TYR A 21 2.59 -8.00 -7.97
CA TYR A 21 3.43 -9.15 -8.28
C TYR A 21 4.66 -8.79 -9.14
N SER A 22 4.48 -8.00 -10.18
CA SER A 22 5.60 -7.54 -11.01
C SER A 22 6.61 -6.71 -10.22
N ARG A 23 6.12 -5.86 -9.31
CA ARG A 23 6.97 -5.09 -8.41
C ARG A 23 7.73 -5.99 -7.44
N PHE A 24 7.07 -7.00 -6.88
CA PHE A 24 7.72 -8.02 -6.04
C PHE A 24 8.88 -8.70 -6.73
N LEU A 25 8.69 -9.16 -7.96
CA LEU A 25 9.76 -9.81 -8.73
C LEU A 25 10.97 -8.89 -8.93
N PHE A 26 10.72 -7.61 -9.20
CA PHE A 26 11.79 -6.63 -9.33
C PHE A 26 12.53 -6.40 -8.00
N LEU A 27 11.81 -6.25 -6.90
CA LEU A 27 12.42 -6.12 -5.57
C LEU A 27 13.20 -7.37 -5.17
N LYS A 28 12.69 -8.56 -5.52
CA LYS A 28 13.40 -9.82 -5.30
C LYS A 28 14.71 -9.90 -6.09
N TYR A 29 14.70 -9.42 -7.31
CA TYR A 29 15.92 -9.28 -8.12
C TYR A 29 16.93 -8.33 -7.45
N LEU A 30 16.51 -7.18 -6.94
CA LEU A 30 17.38 -6.26 -6.21
C LEU A 30 17.95 -6.89 -4.93
N GLU A 31 17.14 -7.67 -4.20
CA GLU A 31 17.58 -8.39 -3.00
C GLU A 31 18.65 -9.42 -3.36
N CYS A 32 18.45 -10.21 -4.42
CA CYS A 32 19.43 -11.20 -4.89
C CYS A 32 20.76 -10.55 -5.32
N ASN A 33 20.73 -9.33 -5.84
CA ASN A 33 21.92 -8.57 -6.22
C ASN A 33 22.56 -7.80 -5.05
N GLY A 34 22.00 -7.88 -3.85
CA GLY A 34 22.48 -7.18 -2.66
C GLY A 34 22.25 -5.66 -2.67
N GLU A 35 21.37 -5.15 -3.55
CA GLU A 35 20.98 -3.73 -3.58
C GLU A 35 20.06 -3.37 -2.43
N ILE A 36 19.22 -4.31 -2.01
CA ILE A 36 18.34 -4.23 -0.85
C ILE A 36 18.47 -5.49 -0.01
N LYS A 37 17.98 -5.45 1.22
CA LYS A 37 17.91 -6.60 2.13
C LYS A 37 16.60 -6.61 2.92
N ASP A 38 16.29 -7.75 3.54
CA ASP A 38 15.10 -7.92 4.41
C ASP A 38 13.79 -7.56 3.73
N LEU A 39 13.61 -7.97 2.47
CA LEU A 39 12.36 -7.81 1.74
C LEU A 39 11.23 -8.59 2.43
N LYS A 40 10.19 -7.87 2.85
CA LYS A 40 8.97 -8.43 3.47
C LYS A 40 7.75 -7.93 2.74
N GLN A 41 6.68 -8.74 2.74
CA GLN A 41 5.39 -8.44 2.14
C GLN A 41 4.35 -8.23 3.23
N GLN A 42 3.36 -7.37 2.96
CA GLN A 42 2.18 -7.18 3.80
C GLN A 42 2.53 -6.93 5.27
N VAL A 43 3.37 -5.92 5.52
CA VAL A 43 3.80 -5.55 6.87
C VAL A 43 2.80 -4.56 7.47
N GLU A 44 2.35 -4.86 8.69
CA GLU A 44 1.41 -4.01 9.42
C GLU A 44 2.12 -3.02 10.34
N PHE A 45 1.63 -1.79 10.34
CA PHE A 45 2.03 -0.74 11.26
C PHE A 45 0.81 -0.22 12.02
N GLU A 46 0.87 -0.13 13.34
CA GLU A 46 -0.16 0.52 14.14
C GLU A 46 -0.11 2.03 13.91
N ILE A 47 -1.14 2.59 13.28
CA ILE A 47 -1.23 4.01 12.94
C ILE A 47 -2.09 4.81 13.91
N ILE A 48 -3.06 4.18 14.56
CA ILE A 48 -3.89 4.77 15.61
C ILE A 48 -3.94 3.77 16.76
N PRO A 49 -3.49 4.15 17.96
CA PRO A 49 -3.55 3.25 19.11
C PRO A 49 -4.99 2.97 19.53
N LYS A 50 -5.19 1.87 20.24
CA LYS A 50 -6.49 1.55 20.84
C LYS A 50 -6.94 2.65 21.81
N LEU A 51 -8.23 2.95 21.79
CA LEU A 51 -8.86 3.84 22.75
C LEU A 51 -9.39 3.01 23.92
N MET A 52 -8.97 3.38 25.12
CA MET A 52 -9.39 2.74 26.36
C MET A 52 -10.41 3.62 27.09
N LYS A 53 -11.34 3.00 27.81
CA LYS A 53 -12.24 3.68 28.74
C LYS A 53 -12.31 2.95 30.06
N THR A 54 -12.47 3.72 31.12
CA THR A 54 -12.71 3.23 32.45
C THR A 54 -14.21 3.06 32.67
N VAL A 55 -14.65 1.84 33.01
CA VAL A 55 -16.04 1.52 33.26
C VAL A 55 -16.21 1.00 34.69
N PRO A 56 -17.30 1.41 35.40
CA PRO A 56 -17.61 0.85 36.70
C PRO A 56 -18.19 -0.56 36.55
N VAL A 57 -17.71 -1.47 37.39
CA VAL A 57 -18.26 -2.82 37.54
C VAL A 57 -18.77 -2.96 38.97
N THR A 58 -20.07 -3.19 39.14
CA THR A 58 -20.71 -3.37 40.44
C THR A 58 -20.51 -4.79 40.92
N LEU A 59 -19.80 -4.94 42.03
CA LEU A 59 -19.68 -6.19 42.80
C LEU A 59 -20.70 -6.18 43.96
N LYS A 60 -20.95 -7.33 44.56
CA LYS A 60 -21.93 -7.45 45.68
C LYS A 60 -21.70 -6.45 46.84
N THR A 61 -20.48 -6.05 47.11
CA THR A 61 -20.09 -5.22 48.26
C THR A 61 -19.39 -3.92 47.87
N LYS A 62 -18.98 -3.74 46.61
CA LYS A 62 -18.24 -2.53 46.18
C LYS A 62 -18.32 -2.32 44.68
N VAL A 63 -18.05 -1.10 44.22
CA VAL A 63 -17.86 -0.76 42.81
C VAL A 63 -16.36 -0.78 42.53
N LYS A 64 -15.98 -1.51 41.47
CA LYS A 64 -14.60 -1.54 40.94
C LYS A 64 -14.57 -0.87 39.58
N TYR A 65 -13.58 -0.06 39.32
CA TYR A 65 -13.33 0.53 38.00
C TYR A 65 -12.37 -0.34 37.22
N VAL A 66 -12.73 -0.71 35.99
CA VAL A 66 -11.89 -1.51 35.08
C VAL A 66 -11.71 -0.79 33.76
N GLU A 67 -10.51 -0.89 33.21
CA GLU A 67 -10.23 -0.42 31.85
C GLU A 67 -10.70 -1.43 30.81
N ARG A 68 -11.43 -0.94 29.82
CA ARG A 68 -11.89 -1.73 28.66
C ARG A 68 -11.54 -1.01 27.36
N VAL A 69 -11.31 -1.79 26.30
CA VAL A 69 -11.10 -1.24 24.97
C VAL A 69 -12.42 -0.67 24.47
N GLU A 70 -12.46 0.63 24.21
CA GLU A 70 -13.59 1.31 23.57
C GLU A 70 -13.52 1.16 22.04
N GLU A 71 -12.35 1.49 21.47
CA GLU A 71 -12.06 1.33 20.06
C GLU A 71 -10.76 0.55 19.88
N ARG A 72 -10.74 -0.33 18.89
CA ARG A 72 -9.53 -1.10 18.57
C ARG A 72 -8.48 -0.24 17.87
N ALA A 73 -7.22 -0.64 17.98
CA ALA A 73 -6.15 -0.02 17.22
C ALA A 73 -6.42 -0.14 15.70
N ALA A 74 -6.05 0.90 14.97
CA ALA A 74 -6.06 0.87 13.50
C ALA A 74 -4.66 0.61 12.97
N HIS A 75 -4.55 -0.25 11.95
CA HIS A 75 -3.31 -0.64 11.33
C HIS A 75 -3.28 -0.22 9.86
N TYR A 76 -2.09 0.08 9.39
CA TYR A 76 -1.77 0.26 7.98
C TYR A 76 -0.94 -0.94 7.51
N THR A 77 -1.42 -1.66 6.52
CA THR A 77 -0.69 -2.75 5.89
C THR A 77 -0.09 -2.24 4.58
N CYS A 78 1.24 -2.15 4.51
CA CYS A 78 1.94 -1.79 3.29
C CYS A 78 2.20 -3.04 2.42
N ASP A 79 2.41 -2.84 1.13
CA ASP A 79 2.70 -3.96 0.22
C ASP A 79 4.08 -4.55 0.46
N PHE A 80 5.11 -3.70 0.63
CA PHE A 80 6.49 -4.13 0.83
C PHE A 80 7.24 -3.28 1.85
N THR A 81 8.17 -3.93 2.56
CA THR A 81 9.24 -3.25 3.29
C THR A 81 10.58 -3.86 2.92
N TYR A 82 11.60 -3.05 2.86
CA TYR A 82 12.98 -3.48 2.60
C TYR A 82 13.96 -2.44 3.10
N ILE A 83 15.23 -2.83 3.26
CA ILE A 83 16.31 -1.93 3.70
C ILE A 83 17.23 -1.69 2.51
N GLU A 84 17.43 -0.43 2.17
CA GLU A 84 18.41 -0.01 1.15
C GLU A 84 19.86 -0.08 1.68
N LYS A 85 20.85 -0.01 0.78
CA LYS A 85 22.29 -0.05 1.14
C LYS A 85 22.70 0.96 2.20
N GLY A 86 22.03 2.11 2.28
CA GLY A 86 22.28 3.14 3.29
C GLY A 86 21.70 2.81 4.68
N GLY A 87 21.02 1.68 4.85
CA GLY A 87 20.39 1.26 6.10
C GLY A 87 18.98 1.81 6.32
N LYS A 88 18.45 2.62 5.41
CA LYS A 88 17.10 3.20 5.49
C LYS A 88 16.05 2.13 5.21
N LEU A 89 15.05 2.02 6.08
CA LEU A 89 13.87 1.18 5.87
C LEU A 89 12.88 1.88 4.93
N ILE A 90 12.56 1.23 3.83
CA ILE A 90 11.54 1.69 2.90
C ILE A 90 10.23 0.98 3.17
N ILE A 91 9.17 1.75 3.30
CA ILE A 91 7.78 1.29 3.43
C ILE A 91 7.11 1.63 2.12
N GLU A 92 6.88 0.63 1.29
CA GLU A 92 6.41 0.82 -0.09
C GLU A 92 4.97 0.37 -0.28
N GLU A 93 4.21 1.19 -0.98
CA GLU A 93 2.85 0.92 -1.42
C GLU A 93 2.78 0.97 -2.95
N VAL A 94 2.19 -0.06 -3.55
CA VAL A 94 1.94 -0.13 -5.00
C VAL A 94 0.54 0.39 -5.29
N LYS A 95 0.44 1.52 -5.98
CA LYS A 95 -0.85 2.15 -6.31
C LYS A 95 -0.97 2.47 -7.79
N SER A 96 -2.10 2.14 -8.38
CA SER A 96 -2.47 2.68 -9.68
C SER A 96 -2.98 4.11 -9.55
N LYS A 97 -2.91 4.89 -10.63
CA LYS A 97 -3.43 6.28 -10.64
C LYS A 97 -4.90 6.37 -10.21
N GLY A 98 -5.73 5.36 -10.56
CA GLY A 98 -7.15 5.32 -10.19
C GLY A 98 -7.42 5.00 -8.72
N THR A 99 -6.52 4.28 -8.05
CA THR A 99 -6.68 3.89 -6.63
C THR A 99 -6.09 4.90 -5.66
N MET A 100 -5.27 5.84 -6.12
CA MET A 100 -4.69 6.90 -5.28
C MET A 100 -5.74 7.84 -4.68
N LEU A 101 -6.92 7.93 -5.29
CA LEU A 101 -8.03 8.78 -4.85
C LEU A 101 -9.11 7.99 -4.09
N ALA A 102 -8.86 6.72 -3.73
CA ALA A 102 -9.77 5.95 -2.89
C ALA A 102 -10.02 6.70 -1.57
N ARG A 103 -11.28 6.68 -1.10
CA ARG A 103 -11.76 7.54 0.01
C ARG A 103 -10.89 7.53 1.26
N ASP A 104 -10.44 6.38 1.68
CA ASP A 104 -9.68 6.16 2.92
C ASP A 104 -8.16 6.24 2.72
N TYR A 105 -7.67 6.03 1.52
CA TYR A 105 -6.24 5.96 1.25
C TYR A 105 -5.47 7.26 1.56
N PRO A 106 -5.93 8.46 1.16
CA PRO A 106 -5.24 9.70 1.51
C PRO A 106 -5.09 9.91 3.01
N LEU A 107 -6.10 9.55 3.79
CA LEU A 107 -6.05 9.63 5.26
C LEU A 107 -5.07 8.60 5.83
N ARG A 108 -5.14 7.36 5.40
CA ARG A 108 -4.23 6.28 5.84
C ARG A 108 -2.79 6.59 5.48
N LYS A 109 -2.54 7.12 4.29
CA LYS A 109 -1.22 7.59 3.85
C LYS A 109 -0.70 8.70 4.74
N LYS A 110 -1.54 9.67 5.12
CA LYS A 110 -1.16 10.74 6.03
C LYS A 110 -0.77 10.19 7.41
N LEU A 111 -1.52 9.25 7.93
CA LEU A 111 -1.28 8.64 9.25
C LEU A 111 0.03 7.83 9.28
N ILE A 112 0.32 7.03 8.24
CA ILE A 112 1.61 6.31 8.18
C ILE A 112 2.79 7.28 8.04
N LYS A 113 2.64 8.36 7.28
CA LYS A 113 3.67 9.39 7.18
C LYS A 113 3.91 10.13 8.50
N GLN A 114 2.87 10.38 9.27
CA GLN A 114 3.01 10.95 10.62
C GLN A 114 3.77 10.00 11.56
N LEU A 115 3.47 8.70 11.50
CA LEU A 115 4.19 7.68 12.27
C LEU A 115 5.68 7.67 11.90
N ILE A 116 6.00 7.68 10.62
CA ILE A 116 7.37 7.72 10.10
C ILE A 116 8.10 8.99 10.56
N HIS A 117 7.43 10.14 10.45
CA HIS A 117 8.01 11.42 10.87
C HIS A 117 8.38 11.41 12.37
N LYS A 118 7.44 10.95 13.21
CA LYS A 118 7.69 10.81 14.64
C LYS A 118 8.85 9.84 14.93
N HIS A 119 8.89 8.70 14.25
CA HIS A 119 9.99 7.74 14.39
C HIS A 119 11.35 8.38 14.04
N ASN A 120 11.43 9.09 12.91
CA ASN A 120 12.64 9.74 12.47
C ASN A 120 13.07 10.88 13.41
N GLU A 121 12.13 11.63 13.97
CA GLU A 121 12.42 12.64 15.02
C GLU A 121 13.02 11.98 16.26
N ASP A 122 12.43 10.87 16.74
CA ASP A 122 12.90 10.14 17.91
C ASP A 122 14.30 9.54 17.68
N MET A 123 14.61 9.11 16.45
CA MET A 123 15.93 8.59 16.05
C MET A 123 16.97 9.70 15.81
N GLY A 124 16.54 10.90 15.46
CA GLY A 124 17.41 12.03 15.12
C GLY A 124 17.96 12.00 13.70
N PHE A 125 17.50 11.09 12.85
CA PHE A 125 17.83 10.98 11.42
C PHE A 125 16.72 10.29 10.65
N GLU A 126 16.77 10.36 9.30
CA GLU A 126 15.81 9.70 8.41
C GLU A 126 16.07 8.18 8.33
N ASP A 127 15.51 7.44 9.29
CA ASP A 127 15.63 5.97 9.38
C ASP A 127 14.58 5.25 8.54
N TRP A 128 13.38 5.81 8.44
CA TRP A 128 12.26 5.28 7.68
C TRP A 128 11.82 6.23 6.57
N GLU A 129 11.37 5.68 5.43
CA GLU A 129 10.83 6.44 4.30
C GLU A 129 9.57 5.75 3.75
N PHE A 130 8.52 6.54 3.50
CA PHE A 130 7.35 6.07 2.77
C PHE A 130 7.53 6.32 1.27
N ARG A 131 7.27 5.28 0.47
CA ARG A 131 7.42 5.36 -0.97
C ARG A 131 6.20 4.78 -1.69
N GLU A 132 5.63 5.54 -2.62
CA GLU A 132 4.59 5.05 -3.52
C GLU A 132 5.21 4.62 -4.85
N TYR A 133 4.95 3.38 -5.24
CA TYR A 133 5.29 2.90 -6.57
C TYR A 133 4.04 2.93 -7.47
N ILE A 134 4.11 3.72 -8.54
CA ILE A 134 3.06 3.86 -9.54
C ILE A 134 3.52 3.16 -10.80
N PRO A 135 2.92 1.99 -11.16
CA PRO A 135 3.27 1.30 -12.39
C PRO A 135 3.02 2.17 -13.62
N ALA A 136 3.93 2.10 -14.59
CA ALA A 136 3.74 2.76 -15.88
C ALA A 136 2.53 2.14 -16.60
N THR A 137 1.54 2.95 -16.94
CA THR A 137 0.43 2.52 -17.81
C THR A 137 0.97 2.29 -19.22
N LYS A 138 0.86 1.06 -19.73
CA LYS A 138 1.11 0.80 -21.15
C LYS A 138 0.11 1.65 -21.95
N ARG A 139 0.58 2.65 -22.67
CA ARG A 139 -0.21 3.34 -23.68
C ARG A 139 -0.54 2.31 -24.74
N THR A 140 -1.78 1.82 -24.77
CA THR A 140 -2.30 1.13 -25.95
C THR A 140 -2.37 2.19 -27.04
N SER A 141 -1.43 2.15 -27.98
CA SER A 141 -1.51 2.90 -29.21
C SER A 141 -2.78 2.44 -29.93
N ARG A 142 -3.84 3.26 -29.89
CA ARG A 142 -4.98 3.07 -30.76
C ARG A 142 -4.44 3.24 -32.19
N LYS A 143 -4.32 2.11 -32.90
CA LYS A 143 -4.17 2.14 -34.36
C LYS A 143 -5.42 2.80 -34.90
N ASN A 144 -5.31 4.05 -35.34
CA ASN A 144 -6.31 4.69 -36.19
C ASN A 144 -6.35 3.88 -37.49
N GLY A 145 -7.31 2.97 -37.59
CA GLY A 145 -7.68 2.34 -38.86
C GLY A 145 -8.28 3.42 -39.75
N LYS A 146 -7.49 3.95 -40.68
CA LYS A 146 -7.98 4.70 -41.82
C LYS A 146 -8.91 3.78 -42.59
N LYS A 147 -10.22 4.03 -42.55
CA LYS A 147 -11.16 3.50 -43.52
C LYS A 147 -10.91 4.27 -44.85
N GLU A 148 -10.27 3.62 -45.78
CA GLU A 148 -10.25 4.06 -47.18
C GLU A 148 -11.68 3.94 -47.72
N GLY A 149 -12.27 5.10 -48.00
CA GLY A 149 -13.55 5.19 -48.68
C GLY A 149 -13.43 4.81 -50.15
N ASN A 150 -14.03 3.66 -50.50
CA ASN A 150 -14.15 3.22 -51.87
C ASN A 150 -15.17 4.10 -52.60
N LYS A 151 -14.71 5.09 -53.37
CA LYS A 151 -15.54 5.86 -54.32
C LYS A 151 -15.71 5.01 -55.55
N LYS A 152 -16.84 4.33 -55.69
CA LYS A 152 -17.31 3.84 -56.98
C LYS A 152 -17.69 5.00 -57.90
N GLY A 153 -16.88 5.23 -58.92
CA GLY A 153 -17.21 6.11 -60.01
C GLY A 153 -18.36 5.53 -60.84
N LYS A 154 -19.45 6.32 -60.98
CA LYS A 154 -20.46 6.08 -61.97
C LYS A 154 -19.90 6.63 -63.30
N VAL A 155 -19.74 5.78 -64.29
CA VAL A 155 -19.52 6.13 -65.71
C VAL A 155 -20.88 6.15 -66.36
N SER A 156 -21.22 7.28 -66.97
CA SER A 156 -22.37 7.45 -67.86
C SER A 156 -21.92 7.15 -69.27
#